data_3ef117035adc228c413ef3c1579653f5
#
_entry.id   3ef117035adc228c413ef3c1579653f5
#
_cell.length_a   1.000
_cell.length_b   1.000
_cell.length_c   1.000
_cell.angle_alpha   90.00
_cell.angle_beta   90.00
_cell.angle_gamma   90.00
#
_symmetry.space_group_name_H-M   'P 1'
#
loop_
_entity.id
_entity.type
_entity.pdbx_description
1 polymer ?
#
loop_
_entity_poly.entity_id
_entity_poly.type
_entity_poly.pdbx_seq_one_letter_code
_entity_poly.pdbx_strand_id
1 'polypeptide(L)'
;IKISFIDSYTEEPVQDLTVATDNLEAGEKLGKFAASLLGPDDQIAIVSHVKGVSTAVEREKGFRTGLGSLKDNIVDVVYCDSQYDKSYELTKELMKKYPDLKMIAGMNEYSSVGAARAVKAAKAENRIRVVGVDSSQEAVQLMEHGIFQGIVVQKAFKMGYVGVRETVKMLRGEDYKKNINSGCQLVTPDNMYTSEIEKLLFPFNTLKTYGDLTS
;
A
#
# COMPACT_ATOMS: atom_id res chain seq x y z
N ILE A 1 10.12 -30.86 4.57
CA ILE A 1 10.26 -29.50 5.17
C ILE A 1 8.92 -28.80 5.07
N LYS A 2 8.49 -28.15 6.14
CA LYS A 2 7.29 -27.31 6.16
C LYS A 2 7.66 -25.88 5.74
N ILE A 3 6.83 -25.28 4.90
CA ILE A 3 7.07 -23.94 4.32
C ILE A 3 5.89 -23.03 4.65
N SER A 4 6.18 -21.88 5.26
CA SER A 4 5.20 -20.82 5.50
C SER A 4 5.61 -19.56 4.76
N PHE A 5 4.71 -18.99 3.98
CA PHE A 5 4.89 -17.66 3.39
C PHE A 5 4.14 -16.60 4.18
N ILE A 6 4.82 -15.50 4.44
CA ILE A 6 4.26 -14.31 5.08
C ILE A 6 4.50 -13.14 4.15
N ASP A 7 3.44 -12.40 3.81
CA ASP A 7 3.39 -11.24 2.93
C ASP A 7 3.36 -11.58 1.44
N SER A 8 4.43 -12.13 0.90
CA SER A 8 4.54 -12.47 -0.52
C SER A 8 4.58 -13.98 -0.75
N TYR A 9 4.20 -14.44 -1.93
CA TYR A 9 4.21 -15.84 -2.32
C TYR A 9 4.71 -16.04 -3.76
N THR A 10 5.06 -17.26 -4.09
CA THR A 10 5.49 -17.66 -5.43
C THR A 10 4.31 -18.11 -6.27
N GLU A 11 4.44 -18.07 -7.60
CA GLU A 11 3.41 -18.57 -8.52
C GLU A 11 3.17 -20.07 -8.33
N GLU A 12 4.25 -20.84 -8.09
CA GLU A 12 4.13 -22.26 -7.78
C GLU A 12 3.77 -22.47 -6.30
N PRO A 13 2.68 -23.20 -5.99
CA PRO A 13 2.23 -23.40 -4.63
C PRO A 13 3.09 -24.45 -3.90
N VAL A 14 4.25 -24.03 -3.39
CA VAL A 14 5.18 -24.89 -2.63
C VAL A 14 4.99 -24.81 -1.12
N GLN A 15 4.15 -23.89 -0.66
CA GLN A 15 3.94 -23.62 0.76
C GLN A 15 2.82 -24.46 1.37
N ASP A 16 2.97 -24.79 2.65
CA ASP A 16 1.93 -25.40 3.50
C ASP A 16 0.99 -24.33 4.09
N LEU A 17 1.46 -23.09 4.26
CA LEU A 17 0.75 -21.97 4.87
C LEU A 17 1.08 -20.66 4.16
N THR A 18 0.06 -19.83 3.93
CA THR A 18 0.23 -18.44 3.48
C THR A 18 -0.56 -17.50 4.40
N VAL A 19 0.10 -16.45 4.89
CA VAL A 19 -0.55 -15.32 5.56
C VAL A 19 -0.14 -14.05 4.85
N ALA A 20 -1.05 -13.43 4.13
CA ALA A 20 -0.79 -12.24 3.31
C ALA A 20 -1.98 -11.29 3.33
N THR A 21 -1.78 -10.08 2.85
CA THR A 21 -2.88 -9.20 2.47
C THR A 21 -3.49 -9.69 1.15
N ASP A 22 -4.79 -9.62 1.01
CA ASP A 22 -5.43 -9.70 -0.30
C ASP A 22 -5.07 -8.44 -1.11
N ASN A 23 -4.10 -8.58 -2.00
CA ASN A 23 -3.57 -7.47 -2.77
C ASN A 23 -4.53 -6.96 -3.86
N LEU A 24 -5.43 -7.83 -4.35
CA LEU A 24 -6.51 -7.42 -5.23
C LEU A 24 -7.48 -6.50 -4.48
N GLU A 25 -7.90 -6.90 -3.27
CA GLU A 25 -8.75 -6.09 -2.38
C GLU A 25 -8.08 -4.77 -2.02
N ALA A 26 -6.79 -4.79 -1.70
CA ALA A 26 -6.03 -3.57 -1.36
C ALA A 26 -5.98 -2.59 -2.54
N GLY A 27 -5.68 -3.07 -3.74
CA GLY A 27 -5.71 -2.28 -4.96
C GLY A 27 -7.10 -1.75 -5.28
N GLU A 28 -8.15 -2.57 -5.13
CA GLU A 28 -9.53 -2.17 -5.41
C GLU A 28 -10.00 -1.08 -4.44
N LYS A 29 -9.68 -1.17 -3.16
CA LYS A 29 -9.96 -0.11 -2.17
C LYS A 29 -9.31 1.20 -2.56
N LEU A 30 -8.02 1.16 -2.95
CA LEU A 30 -7.30 2.33 -3.39
C LEU A 30 -7.91 2.93 -4.66
N GLY A 31 -8.28 2.08 -5.62
CA GLY A 31 -8.88 2.50 -6.89
C GLY A 31 -10.26 3.14 -6.70
N LYS A 32 -11.12 2.58 -5.85
CA LYS A 32 -12.43 3.16 -5.51
C LYS A 32 -12.27 4.54 -4.86
N PHE A 33 -11.32 4.65 -3.93
CA PHE A 33 -11.02 5.94 -3.30
C PHE A 33 -10.47 6.94 -4.33
N ALA A 34 -9.52 6.53 -5.16
CA ALA A 34 -8.98 7.37 -6.23
C ALA A 34 -10.08 7.88 -7.17
N ALA A 35 -10.99 7.00 -7.59
CA ALA A 35 -12.12 7.36 -8.45
C ALA A 35 -13.03 8.42 -7.83
N SER A 36 -13.23 8.41 -6.51
CA SER A 36 -14.04 9.42 -5.82
C SER A 36 -13.43 10.83 -5.80
N LEU A 37 -12.15 10.94 -6.14
CA LEU A 37 -11.40 12.19 -6.16
C LEU A 37 -11.25 12.78 -7.58
N LEU A 38 -11.61 12.04 -8.63
CA LEU A 38 -11.27 12.36 -10.01
C LEU A 38 -12.51 12.69 -10.85
N GLY A 39 -12.30 13.56 -11.82
CA GLY A 39 -13.23 13.81 -12.92
C GLY A 39 -13.08 12.77 -14.05
N PRO A 40 -14.03 12.76 -15.02
CA PRO A 40 -14.07 11.75 -16.07
C PRO A 40 -12.86 11.75 -17.00
N ASP A 41 -12.19 12.89 -17.18
CA ASP A 41 -11.07 13.07 -18.11
C ASP A 41 -9.72 13.21 -17.40
N ASP A 42 -9.68 13.05 -16.07
CA ASP A 42 -8.46 13.24 -15.27
C ASP A 42 -7.45 12.13 -15.55
N GLN A 43 -6.25 12.52 -15.96
CA GLN A 43 -5.14 11.59 -16.24
C GLN A 43 -4.54 11.01 -14.95
N ILE A 44 -4.23 9.71 -14.99
CA ILE A 44 -3.69 8.94 -13.86
C ILE A 44 -2.37 8.29 -14.29
N ALA A 45 -1.34 8.35 -13.44
CA ALA A 45 -0.13 7.54 -13.60
C ALA A 45 0.03 6.58 -12.43
N ILE A 46 0.58 5.40 -12.70
CA ILE A 46 0.93 4.42 -11.67
C ILE A 46 2.45 4.35 -11.55
N VAL A 47 2.95 4.48 -10.32
CA VAL A 47 4.32 4.13 -9.96
C VAL A 47 4.26 2.83 -9.16
N SER A 48 4.67 1.75 -9.80
CA SER A 48 4.68 0.41 -9.20
C SER A 48 6.08 0.06 -8.70
N HIS A 49 6.20 -1.05 -7.96
CA HIS A 49 7.49 -1.41 -7.35
C HIS A 49 8.34 -2.30 -8.28
N VAL A 50 8.09 -3.58 -8.35
CA VAL A 50 8.89 -4.50 -9.18
C VAL A 50 7.98 -5.18 -10.20
N LYS A 51 8.34 -5.08 -11.47
CA LYS A 51 7.53 -5.64 -12.55
C LYS A 51 7.42 -7.16 -12.43
N GLY A 52 6.19 -7.67 -12.47
CA GLY A 52 5.91 -9.10 -12.51
C GLY A 52 5.83 -9.79 -11.15
N VAL A 53 6.17 -9.12 -10.03
CA VAL A 53 5.93 -9.73 -8.71
C VAL A 53 4.43 -9.74 -8.38
N SER A 54 3.98 -10.77 -7.66
CA SER A 54 2.56 -10.99 -7.36
C SER A 54 1.87 -9.77 -6.75
N THR A 55 2.51 -9.13 -5.76
CA THR A 55 1.97 -7.95 -5.08
C THR A 55 1.79 -6.75 -6.01
N ALA A 56 2.71 -6.53 -6.97
CA ALA A 56 2.57 -5.47 -7.96
C ALA A 56 1.43 -5.75 -8.93
N VAL A 57 1.42 -6.96 -9.51
CA VAL A 57 0.40 -7.38 -10.48
C VAL A 57 -1.00 -7.30 -9.89
N GLU A 58 -1.17 -7.81 -8.67
CA GLU A 58 -2.48 -7.85 -8.01
C GLU A 58 -2.95 -6.46 -7.59
N ARG A 59 -2.08 -5.62 -6.99
CA ARG A 59 -2.44 -4.24 -6.61
C ARG A 59 -2.79 -3.40 -7.82
N GLU A 60 -2.03 -3.49 -8.92
CA GLU A 60 -2.34 -2.79 -10.18
C GLU A 60 -3.68 -3.25 -10.77
N LYS A 61 -3.93 -4.57 -10.79
CA LYS A 61 -5.20 -5.14 -11.27
C LYS A 61 -6.38 -4.69 -10.41
N GLY A 62 -6.23 -4.76 -9.09
CA GLY A 62 -7.24 -4.29 -8.14
C GLY A 62 -7.51 -2.79 -8.30
N PHE A 63 -6.45 -1.97 -8.42
CA PHE A 63 -6.57 -0.53 -8.62
C PHE A 63 -7.38 -0.20 -9.89
N ARG A 64 -7.09 -0.85 -11.01
CA ARG A 64 -7.86 -0.70 -12.25
C ARG A 64 -9.32 -1.13 -12.07
N THR A 65 -9.58 -2.20 -11.33
CA THR A 65 -10.94 -2.64 -11.01
C THR A 65 -11.68 -1.58 -10.20
N GLY A 66 -11.03 -1.03 -9.16
CA GLY A 66 -11.60 0.01 -8.30
C GLY A 66 -11.88 1.33 -9.02
N LEU A 67 -11.04 1.70 -9.99
CA LEU A 67 -11.24 2.89 -10.83
C LEU A 67 -12.50 2.79 -11.74
N GLY A 68 -12.96 1.59 -12.03
CA GLY A 68 -14.10 1.40 -12.95
C GLY A 68 -13.81 1.94 -14.35
N SER A 69 -14.64 2.86 -14.87
CA SER A 69 -14.45 3.48 -16.17
C SER A 69 -13.18 4.35 -16.26
N LEU A 70 -12.72 4.92 -15.15
CA LEU A 70 -11.52 5.77 -15.13
C LEU A 70 -10.21 4.99 -15.34
N LYS A 71 -10.24 3.64 -15.35
CA LYS A 71 -9.05 2.81 -15.65
C LYS A 71 -8.42 3.14 -17.01
N ASP A 72 -9.24 3.60 -17.98
CA ASP A 72 -8.80 3.94 -19.32
C ASP A 72 -8.06 5.29 -19.38
N ASN A 73 -8.13 6.09 -18.29
CA ASN A 73 -7.40 7.34 -18.12
C ASN A 73 -5.99 7.12 -17.56
N ILE A 74 -5.57 5.87 -17.34
CA ILE A 74 -4.19 5.56 -16.93
C ILE A 74 -3.28 5.75 -18.13
N VAL A 75 -2.51 6.85 -18.11
CA VAL A 75 -1.62 7.26 -19.20
C VAL A 75 -0.26 6.57 -19.18
N ASP A 76 0.20 6.10 -18.00
CA ASP A 76 1.49 5.42 -17.88
C ASP A 76 1.56 4.53 -16.62
N VAL A 77 2.43 3.49 -16.69
CA VAL A 77 2.80 2.64 -15.56
C VAL A 77 4.32 2.49 -15.56
N VAL A 78 4.97 2.93 -14.51
CA VAL A 78 6.43 2.85 -14.36
C VAL A 78 6.82 2.05 -13.12
N TYR A 79 8.04 1.49 -13.10
CA TYR A 79 8.50 0.58 -12.04
C TYR A 79 9.78 1.12 -11.39
N CYS A 80 9.72 1.34 -10.07
CA CYS A 80 10.80 1.96 -9.30
C CYS A 80 11.74 0.97 -8.59
N ASP A 81 11.55 -0.34 -8.77
CA ASP A 81 12.35 -1.41 -8.14
C ASP A 81 12.47 -1.26 -6.61
N SER A 82 11.39 -0.83 -5.95
CA SER A 82 11.33 -0.54 -4.52
C SER A 82 12.44 0.43 -4.04
N GLN A 83 12.70 1.49 -4.82
CA GLN A 83 13.67 2.52 -4.50
C GLN A 83 13.00 3.90 -4.47
N TYR A 84 13.15 4.61 -3.35
CA TYR A 84 12.57 5.96 -3.17
C TYR A 84 13.06 6.95 -4.22
N ASP A 85 14.39 7.01 -4.45
CA ASP A 85 15.00 7.96 -5.37
C ASP A 85 14.58 7.68 -6.82
N LYS A 86 14.49 6.39 -7.21
CA LYS A 86 14.01 6.01 -8.53
C LYS A 86 12.53 6.38 -8.72
N SER A 87 11.69 6.17 -7.71
CA SER A 87 10.30 6.61 -7.72
C SER A 87 10.18 8.13 -7.86
N TYR A 88 11.02 8.88 -7.12
CA TYR A 88 11.09 10.33 -7.20
C TYR A 88 11.43 10.81 -8.62
N GLU A 89 12.49 10.29 -9.24
CA GLU A 89 12.90 10.71 -10.59
C GLU A 89 11.86 10.29 -11.65
N LEU A 90 11.33 9.06 -11.61
CA LEU A 90 10.27 8.62 -12.52
C LEU A 90 9.02 9.51 -12.41
N THR A 91 8.68 9.94 -11.20
CA THR A 91 7.54 10.83 -10.99
C THR A 91 7.78 12.22 -11.61
N LYS A 92 8.99 12.75 -11.51
CA LYS A 92 9.34 14.00 -12.19
C LYS A 92 9.21 13.89 -13.71
N GLU A 93 9.66 12.75 -14.27
CA GLU A 93 9.51 12.47 -15.70
C GLU A 93 8.05 12.37 -16.11
N LEU A 94 7.21 11.68 -15.33
CA LEU A 94 5.76 11.60 -15.54
C LEU A 94 5.10 12.99 -15.54
N MET A 95 5.41 13.84 -14.56
CA MET A 95 4.87 15.20 -14.47
C MET A 95 5.28 16.07 -15.66
N LYS A 96 6.47 15.85 -16.20
CA LYS A 96 6.96 16.56 -17.40
C LYS A 96 6.30 16.03 -18.68
N LYS A 97 6.14 14.71 -18.79
CA LYS A 97 5.58 14.02 -19.96
C LYS A 97 4.08 14.26 -20.09
N TYR A 98 3.39 14.35 -18.96
CA TYR A 98 1.93 14.49 -18.88
C TYR A 98 1.56 15.77 -18.09
N PRO A 99 1.53 16.96 -18.75
CA PRO A 99 1.22 18.22 -18.07
C PRO A 99 -0.16 18.26 -17.39
N ASP A 100 -1.11 17.49 -17.92
CA ASP A 100 -2.49 17.41 -17.43
C ASP A 100 -2.70 16.29 -16.39
N LEU A 101 -1.61 15.66 -15.93
CA LEU A 101 -1.67 14.62 -14.90
C LEU A 101 -2.34 15.15 -13.62
N LYS A 102 -3.34 14.41 -13.14
CA LYS A 102 -4.14 14.76 -11.95
C LYS A 102 -3.90 13.84 -10.77
N MET A 103 -3.46 12.61 -11.02
CA MET A 103 -3.20 11.66 -9.95
C MET A 103 -1.98 10.79 -10.21
N ILE A 104 -1.26 10.50 -9.14
CA ILE A 104 -0.22 9.47 -9.11
C ILE A 104 -0.59 8.46 -8.03
N ALA A 105 -0.61 7.18 -8.41
CA ALA A 105 -0.87 6.07 -7.51
C ALA A 105 0.38 5.23 -7.30
N GLY A 106 0.87 5.15 -6.05
CA GLY A 106 1.99 4.31 -5.66
C GLY A 106 1.51 2.93 -5.18
N MET A 107 2.19 1.84 -5.59
CA MET A 107 1.74 0.47 -5.31
C MET A 107 2.46 -0.19 -4.12
N ASN A 108 3.43 0.48 -3.50
CA ASN A 108 4.02 0.12 -2.21
C ASN A 108 4.61 1.37 -1.53
N GLU A 109 5.18 1.24 -0.33
CA GLU A 109 5.77 2.36 0.40
C GLU A 109 6.78 3.16 -0.44
N TYR A 110 7.74 2.47 -1.06
CA TYR A 110 8.83 3.12 -1.82
C TYR A 110 8.30 3.92 -3.01
N SER A 111 7.37 3.35 -3.76
CA SER A 111 6.75 4.00 -4.90
C SER A 111 5.87 5.17 -4.46
N SER A 112 5.10 5.00 -3.38
CA SER A 112 4.18 6.01 -2.86
C SER A 112 4.92 7.22 -2.30
N VAL A 113 5.88 6.98 -1.40
CA VAL A 113 6.64 8.06 -0.74
C VAL A 113 7.56 8.80 -1.72
N GLY A 114 8.25 8.07 -2.61
CA GLY A 114 9.07 8.69 -3.65
C GLY A 114 8.25 9.61 -4.56
N ALA A 115 7.07 9.17 -4.99
CA ALA A 115 6.14 9.98 -5.77
C ALA A 115 5.66 11.22 -5.00
N ALA A 116 5.27 11.06 -3.74
CA ALA A 116 4.83 12.15 -2.88
C ALA A 116 5.93 13.20 -2.66
N ARG A 117 7.18 12.78 -2.46
CA ARG A 117 8.36 13.67 -2.39
C ARG A 117 8.52 14.51 -3.66
N ALA A 118 8.35 13.90 -4.84
CA ALA A 118 8.48 14.60 -6.11
C ALA A 118 7.36 15.64 -6.32
N VAL A 119 6.11 15.29 -5.99
CA VAL A 119 4.97 16.22 -6.04
C VAL A 119 5.19 17.39 -5.09
N LYS A 120 5.61 17.12 -3.83
CA LYS A 120 5.93 18.15 -2.83
C LYS A 120 7.06 19.07 -3.30
N ALA A 121 8.15 18.52 -3.82
CA ALA A 121 9.30 19.29 -4.31
C ALA A 121 8.93 20.19 -5.49
N ALA A 122 8.02 19.74 -6.35
CA ALA A 122 7.50 20.52 -7.48
C ALA A 122 6.41 21.53 -7.06
N LYS A 123 5.99 21.57 -5.79
CA LYS A 123 4.85 22.36 -5.27
C LYS A 123 3.57 22.12 -6.09
N ALA A 124 3.35 20.85 -6.46
CA ALA A 124 2.28 20.45 -7.36
C ALA A 124 1.07 19.82 -6.63
N GLU A 125 1.04 19.83 -5.30
CA GLU A 125 0.03 19.20 -4.45
C GLU A 125 -1.39 19.72 -4.67
N ASN A 126 -1.52 20.97 -5.10
CA ASN A 126 -2.82 21.56 -5.48
C ASN A 126 -3.32 21.10 -6.87
N ARG A 127 -2.45 20.50 -7.68
CA ARG A 127 -2.74 20.06 -9.06
C ARG A 127 -2.75 18.54 -9.20
N ILE A 128 -1.86 17.85 -8.50
CA ILE A 128 -1.66 16.40 -8.60
C ILE A 128 -1.93 15.77 -7.24
N ARG A 129 -2.92 14.90 -7.18
CA ARG A 129 -3.25 14.08 -6.02
C ARG A 129 -2.32 12.87 -5.95
N VAL A 130 -1.91 12.49 -4.74
CA VAL A 130 -1.14 11.27 -4.53
C VAL A 130 -1.93 10.31 -3.64
N VAL A 131 -2.06 9.08 -4.10
CA VAL A 131 -2.61 7.97 -3.32
C VAL A 131 -1.62 6.81 -3.32
N GLY A 132 -1.67 5.94 -2.30
CA GLY A 132 -0.66 4.90 -2.24
C GLY A 132 -1.02 3.68 -1.41
N VAL A 133 -0.09 2.74 -1.36
CA VAL A 133 -0.16 1.53 -0.53
C VAL A 133 1.00 1.57 0.44
N ASP A 134 0.80 0.98 1.61
CA ASP A 134 1.68 0.91 2.76
C ASP A 134 1.81 2.24 3.53
N SER A 135 2.34 2.15 4.74
CA SER A 135 2.59 3.31 5.60
C SER A 135 3.99 3.28 6.17
N SER A 136 4.51 4.48 6.40
CA SER A 136 5.71 4.73 7.18
C SER A 136 5.52 6.02 7.96
N GLN A 137 6.43 6.34 8.87
CA GLN A 137 6.38 7.61 9.58
C GLN A 137 6.38 8.80 8.61
N GLU A 138 7.15 8.71 7.52
CA GLU A 138 7.18 9.75 6.50
C GLU A 138 5.87 9.83 5.70
N ALA A 139 5.26 8.69 5.35
CA ALA A 139 3.96 8.68 4.68
C ALA A 139 2.88 9.37 5.52
N VAL A 140 2.88 9.14 6.84
CA VAL A 140 1.98 9.84 7.78
C VAL A 140 2.24 11.34 7.77
N GLN A 141 3.50 11.77 7.89
CA GLN A 141 3.87 13.19 7.82
C GLN A 141 3.46 13.85 6.50
N LEU A 142 3.64 13.15 5.37
CA LEU A 142 3.22 13.65 4.06
C LEU A 142 1.70 13.75 3.95
N MET A 143 0.95 12.87 4.61
CA MET A 143 -0.52 12.97 4.70
C MET A 143 -0.94 14.16 5.56
N GLU A 144 -0.32 14.38 6.72
CA GLU A 144 -0.55 15.56 7.57
C GLU A 144 -0.30 16.88 6.83
N HIS A 145 0.66 16.88 5.90
CA HIS A 145 0.94 18.04 5.04
C HIS A 145 0.07 18.13 3.78
N GLY A 146 -0.95 17.26 3.66
CA GLY A 146 -1.90 17.29 2.53
C GLY A 146 -1.34 16.77 1.20
N ILE A 147 -0.16 16.13 1.20
CA ILE A 147 0.43 15.55 -0.03
C ILE A 147 -0.28 14.26 -0.40
N PHE A 148 -0.47 13.33 0.56
CA PHE A 148 -1.32 12.15 0.35
C PHE A 148 -2.78 12.46 0.63
N GLN A 149 -3.66 12.07 -0.29
CA GLN A 149 -5.10 12.06 -0.10
C GLN A 149 -5.57 10.79 0.63
N GLY A 150 -4.85 9.69 0.44
CA GLY A 150 -5.13 8.44 1.15
C GLY A 150 -4.11 7.37 0.82
N ILE A 151 -3.97 6.43 1.75
CA ILE A 151 -3.12 5.24 1.62
C ILE A 151 -3.88 4.00 2.07
N VAL A 152 -3.67 2.87 1.41
CA VAL A 152 -4.15 1.58 1.90
C VAL A 152 -3.04 0.93 2.72
N VAL A 153 -3.31 0.72 4.00
CA VAL A 153 -2.36 0.20 4.98
C VAL A 153 -2.65 -1.27 5.26
N GLN A 154 -1.65 -2.13 5.13
CA GLN A 154 -1.72 -3.54 5.47
C GLN A 154 -1.70 -3.75 6.99
N LYS A 155 -2.40 -4.78 7.49
CA LYS A 155 -2.34 -5.15 8.92
C LYS A 155 -1.09 -5.98 9.21
N ALA A 156 0.10 -5.39 8.99
CA ALA A 156 1.39 -6.08 9.02
C ALA A 156 1.69 -6.76 10.37
N PHE A 157 1.37 -6.10 11.50
CA PHE A 157 1.53 -6.72 12.82
C PHE A 157 0.70 -8.00 12.95
N LYS A 158 -0.58 -7.96 12.54
CA LYS A 158 -1.45 -9.14 12.53
C LYS A 158 -0.91 -10.22 11.61
N MET A 159 -0.40 -9.84 10.44
CA MET A 159 0.16 -10.76 9.45
C MET A 159 1.34 -11.54 10.06
N GLY A 160 2.31 -10.87 10.65
CA GLY A 160 3.46 -11.50 11.31
C GLY A 160 3.05 -12.38 12.49
N TYR A 161 2.20 -11.85 13.40
CA TYR A 161 1.75 -12.59 14.58
C TYR A 161 0.99 -13.88 14.20
N VAL A 162 0.04 -13.76 13.29
CA VAL A 162 -0.77 -14.92 12.85
C VAL A 162 0.11 -15.90 12.06
N GLY A 163 1.03 -15.41 11.23
CA GLY A 163 1.96 -16.24 10.47
C GLY A 163 2.79 -17.14 11.38
N VAL A 164 3.43 -16.55 12.40
CA VAL A 164 4.21 -17.32 13.37
C VAL A 164 3.33 -18.29 14.15
N ARG A 165 2.18 -17.85 14.66
CA ARG A 165 1.25 -18.69 15.44
C ARG A 165 0.78 -19.92 14.66
N GLU A 166 0.33 -19.74 13.44
CA GLU A 166 -0.18 -20.86 12.63
C GLU A 166 0.96 -21.77 12.16
N THR A 167 2.17 -21.23 11.93
CA THR A 167 3.36 -22.06 11.68
C THR A 167 3.71 -22.96 12.87
N VAL A 168 3.63 -22.43 14.09
CA VAL A 168 3.86 -23.24 15.31
C VAL A 168 2.83 -24.35 15.44
N LYS A 169 1.55 -24.07 15.21
CA LYS A 169 0.49 -25.11 15.19
C LYS A 169 0.79 -26.19 14.16
N MET A 170 1.12 -25.81 12.92
CA MET A 170 1.48 -26.71 11.85
C MET A 170 2.64 -27.65 12.24
N LEU A 171 3.70 -27.09 12.87
CA LEU A 171 4.85 -27.89 13.31
C LEU A 171 4.52 -28.84 14.47
N ARG A 172 3.52 -28.51 15.29
CA ARG A 172 3.04 -29.37 16.39
C ARG A 172 2.02 -30.42 15.95
N GLY A 173 1.61 -30.41 14.66
CA GLY A 173 0.56 -31.29 14.14
C GLY A 173 -0.85 -30.92 14.63
N GLU A 174 -1.03 -29.69 15.09
CA GLU A 174 -2.33 -29.13 15.48
C GLU A 174 -3.08 -28.63 14.22
N ASP A 175 -4.39 -28.44 14.33
CA ASP A 175 -5.19 -27.83 13.26
C ASP A 175 -4.77 -26.38 13.02
N TYR A 176 -4.48 -26.03 11.77
CA TYR A 176 -4.08 -24.69 11.35
C TYR A 176 -4.79 -24.27 10.05
N LYS A 177 -4.89 -22.97 9.83
CA LYS A 177 -5.46 -22.39 8.60
C LYS A 177 -4.37 -22.22 7.56
N LYS A 178 -4.56 -22.80 6.36
CA LYS A 178 -3.55 -22.77 5.28
C LYS A 178 -3.41 -21.43 4.56
N ASN A 179 -4.53 -20.70 4.40
CA ASN A 179 -4.56 -19.41 3.71
C ASN A 179 -5.29 -18.38 4.57
N ILE A 180 -4.62 -17.31 4.91
CA ILE A 180 -5.16 -16.28 5.80
C ILE A 180 -4.94 -14.91 5.20
N ASN A 181 -6.05 -14.19 4.95
CA ASN A 181 -6.00 -12.77 4.64
C ASN A 181 -5.82 -11.98 5.94
N SER A 182 -4.71 -11.25 6.06
CA SER A 182 -4.44 -10.35 7.20
C SER A 182 -5.35 -9.13 7.20
N GLY A 183 -5.82 -8.72 6.02
CA GLY A 183 -6.64 -7.55 5.77
C GLY A 183 -5.82 -6.27 5.58
N CYS A 184 -6.52 -5.24 5.08
CA CYS A 184 -5.99 -3.90 4.88
C CYS A 184 -7.06 -2.85 5.17
N GLN A 185 -6.64 -1.60 5.37
CA GLN A 185 -7.51 -0.48 5.69
C GLN A 185 -7.15 0.75 4.87
N LEU A 186 -8.15 1.46 4.35
CA LEU A 186 -7.95 2.78 3.77
C LEU A 186 -7.80 3.81 4.90
N VAL A 187 -6.70 4.55 4.84
CA VAL A 187 -6.37 5.64 5.75
C VAL A 187 -6.37 6.94 4.96
N THR A 188 -7.06 7.94 5.47
CA THR A 188 -7.18 9.27 4.90
C THR A 188 -6.93 10.32 5.98
N PRO A 189 -6.73 11.61 5.65
CA PRO A 189 -6.62 12.67 6.65
C PRO A 189 -7.80 12.69 7.63
N ASP A 190 -9.00 12.31 7.20
CA ASP A 190 -10.21 12.36 8.04
C ASP A 190 -10.24 11.28 9.13
N ASN A 191 -9.58 10.13 8.91
CA ASN A 191 -9.64 9.00 9.84
C ASN A 191 -8.31 8.64 10.50
N MET A 192 -7.18 9.23 10.08
CA MET A 192 -5.84 8.85 10.52
C MET A 192 -5.62 8.98 12.05
N TYR A 193 -6.37 9.84 12.72
CA TYR A 193 -6.30 10.06 14.17
C TYR A 193 -7.34 9.27 14.97
N THR A 194 -8.10 8.38 14.35
CA THR A 194 -8.95 7.47 15.13
C THR A 194 -8.11 6.43 15.84
N SER A 195 -8.51 6.04 17.05
CA SER A 195 -7.76 5.09 17.89
C SER A 195 -7.46 3.74 17.18
N GLU A 196 -8.35 3.30 16.28
CA GLU A 196 -8.15 2.09 15.50
C GLU A 196 -7.02 2.28 14.47
N ILE A 197 -7.04 3.41 13.76
CA ILE A 197 -6.04 3.72 12.73
C ILE A 197 -4.68 4.05 13.34
N GLU A 198 -4.64 4.78 14.45
CA GLU A 198 -3.37 5.03 15.16
C GLU A 198 -2.67 3.72 15.57
N LYS A 199 -3.40 2.72 16.05
CA LYS A 199 -2.85 1.40 16.37
C LYS A 199 -2.36 0.64 15.12
N LEU A 200 -2.97 0.89 13.98
CA LEU A 200 -2.54 0.32 12.70
C LEU A 200 -1.26 0.98 12.19
N LEU A 201 -1.20 2.32 12.26
CA LEU A 201 -0.05 3.11 11.79
C LEU A 201 1.18 2.97 12.71
N PHE A 202 0.95 2.85 14.03
CA PHE A 202 1.99 2.82 15.06
C PHE A 202 1.80 1.64 16.01
N PRO A 203 1.89 0.39 15.53
CA PRO A 203 1.54 -0.81 16.32
C PRO A 203 2.43 -1.00 17.56
N PHE A 204 3.61 -0.38 17.60
CA PHE A 204 4.55 -0.50 18.72
C PHE A 204 4.47 0.65 19.73
N ASN A 205 3.74 1.73 19.45
CA ASN A 205 3.58 2.83 20.41
C ASN A 205 2.74 2.44 21.64
N THR A 206 1.91 1.41 21.49
CA THR A 206 1.12 0.84 22.61
C THR A 206 1.95 -0.02 23.54
N LEU A 207 3.17 -0.42 23.19
CA LEU A 207 4.06 -1.21 24.05
C LEU A 207 4.68 -0.38 25.20
N LYS A 208 4.69 0.95 25.13
CA LYS A 208 5.12 1.80 26.25
C LYS A 208 4.15 1.77 27.42
N THR A 209 2.88 1.45 27.20
CA THR A 209 1.87 1.33 28.26
C THR A 209 1.90 -0.02 28.99
N TYR A 210 2.53 -1.05 28.44
CA TYR A 210 2.69 -2.35 29.12
C TYR A 210 3.88 -2.37 30.09
N GLY A 211 4.89 -1.52 29.90
CA GLY A 211 6.04 -1.39 30.82
C GLY A 211 5.70 -0.68 32.11
N ASP A 212 4.67 0.17 32.12
CA ASP A 212 4.24 0.92 33.32
C ASP A 212 3.28 0.11 34.22
N LEU A 213 2.88 -1.10 33.83
CA LEU A 213 2.03 -1.97 34.63
C LEU A 213 2.79 -3.02 35.46
N THR A 214 4.13 -2.99 35.46
CA THR A 214 4.99 -3.93 36.21
C THR A 214 5.95 -3.23 37.18
N SER A 215 5.71 -1.96 37.49
CA SER A 215 6.40 -1.23 38.56
C SER A 215 5.52 -1.06 39.79
#